data_5da59ad5bf222197a0a1fb5d027266b9
#
_entry.id   5da59ad5bf222197a0a1fb5d027266b9
#
_cell.length_a   1.000
_cell.length_b   1.000
_cell.length_c   1.000
_cell.angle_alpha   90.00
_cell.angle_beta   90.00
_cell.angle_gamma   90.00
#
_symmetry.space_group_name_H-M   'P 1'
#
loop_
_entity.id
_entity.type
_entity.pdbx_description
1 polymer ?
#
loop_
_entity_poly.entity_id
_entity_poly.type
_entity_poly.pdbx_seq_one_letter_code
_entity_poly.pdbx_strand_id
1 'polypeptide(L)'
;MMKKIPPRGEHFWKLFLPYFLILLVTSLFSCALIFNSLRSGGEQLERAERESDTRVLTQQLDARFQTMYAACQRMSSLRWVWRVVADQLPDALEVKNIISEFPYYSDGSTAYDSVCIAFPEQQIIVNRWGWFSYEDFYRFAEDIPQSIRDSIDAPSSLGTVQAEPVRIQGASYLWILQTMNTGMKPRIQIVFLVNITRLRQSIERALPDGVAAIDILDANDNIVVSAASGAAAQESAEVSALISGWRYRLYYPKAPRVLTSGELIVFLLPFLAALLFGPFISYGLTSFSYRPVRKLLKKLPGGASDDYRGEEYAVIERYMEDMSRDNCAMKQKLSEYRSYTVNGLL
;
A
#
# COMPACT_ATOMS: atom_id res chain seq x y z
N MET A 1 -56.76 -9.72 15.52
CA MET A 1 -56.94 -10.73 16.58
C MET A 1 -55.63 -11.45 16.83
N MET A 2 -54.81 -10.98 17.76
CA MET A 2 -53.59 -11.69 18.17
C MET A 2 -53.97 -12.91 18.99
N LYS A 3 -53.81 -14.12 18.43
CA LYS A 3 -53.91 -15.35 19.20
C LYS A 3 -52.90 -15.29 20.36
N LYS A 4 -53.41 -15.28 21.61
CA LYS A 4 -52.58 -15.43 22.81
C LYS A 4 -51.73 -16.68 22.64
N ILE A 5 -50.40 -16.47 22.47
CA ILE A 5 -49.42 -17.55 22.46
C ILE A 5 -49.45 -18.16 23.87
N PRO A 6 -49.78 -19.44 24.03
CA PRO A 6 -49.81 -20.06 25.35
C PRO A 6 -48.42 -20.01 25.97
N PRO A 7 -48.33 -19.81 27.30
CA PRO A 7 -47.06 -19.85 28.01
C PRO A 7 -46.39 -21.20 27.76
N ARG A 8 -45.26 -21.19 27.11
CA ARG A 8 -44.47 -22.39 26.79
C ARG A 8 -43.69 -22.81 28.00
N GLY A 9 -43.60 -24.13 28.24
CA GLY A 9 -42.90 -24.67 29.38
C GLY A 9 -41.42 -24.33 29.44
N GLU A 10 -40.81 -24.50 30.58
CA GLU A 10 -39.41 -24.18 30.88
C GLU A 10 -38.43 -24.86 29.90
N HIS A 11 -38.74 -26.07 29.41
CA HIS A 11 -37.95 -26.81 28.43
C HIS A 11 -37.89 -26.14 27.05
N PHE A 12 -38.92 -25.39 26.64
CA PHE A 12 -38.89 -24.64 25.42
C PHE A 12 -37.80 -23.57 25.47
N TRP A 13 -37.68 -22.84 26.57
CA TRP A 13 -36.68 -21.82 26.77
C TRP A 13 -35.26 -22.42 26.93
N LYS A 14 -35.12 -23.59 27.56
CA LYS A 14 -33.88 -24.33 27.66
C LYS A 14 -33.32 -24.76 26.29
N LEU A 15 -34.17 -25.00 25.30
CA LEU A 15 -33.78 -25.31 23.93
C LEU A 15 -33.62 -24.04 23.08
N PHE A 16 -34.45 -23.04 23.29
CA PHE A 16 -34.40 -21.79 22.51
C PHE A 16 -33.11 -21.03 22.74
N LEU A 17 -32.70 -20.89 23.98
CA LEU A 17 -31.51 -20.11 24.37
C LEU A 17 -30.21 -20.63 23.73
N PRO A 18 -29.88 -21.94 23.75
CA PRO A 18 -28.73 -22.48 23.06
C PRO A 18 -28.75 -22.23 21.55
N TYR A 19 -29.89 -22.43 20.86
CA TYR A 19 -29.96 -22.15 19.42
C TYR A 19 -29.73 -20.67 19.10
N PHE A 20 -30.32 -19.78 19.89
CA PHE A 20 -30.12 -18.35 19.73
C PHE A 20 -28.66 -17.96 20.01
N LEU A 21 -28.05 -18.52 21.06
CA LEU A 21 -26.66 -18.24 21.44
C LEU A 21 -25.67 -18.75 20.37
N ILE A 22 -25.91 -19.93 19.79
CA ILE A 22 -25.10 -20.46 18.67
C ILE A 22 -25.18 -19.51 17.48
N LEU A 23 -26.36 -19.04 17.09
CA LEU A 23 -26.54 -18.09 16.01
C LEU A 23 -25.82 -16.77 16.28
N LEU A 24 -25.85 -16.28 17.50
CA LEU A 24 -25.19 -15.05 17.90
C LEU A 24 -23.66 -15.21 17.88
N VAL A 25 -23.13 -16.31 18.41
CA VAL A 25 -21.70 -16.62 18.38
C VAL A 25 -21.18 -16.80 16.96
N THR A 26 -21.90 -17.52 16.10
CA THR A 26 -21.52 -17.70 14.69
C THR A 26 -21.56 -16.38 13.93
N SER A 27 -22.50 -15.50 14.22
CA SER A 27 -22.57 -14.16 13.65
C SER A 27 -21.39 -13.29 14.10
N LEU A 28 -21.03 -13.29 15.38
CA LEU A 28 -19.86 -12.58 15.89
C LEU A 28 -18.56 -13.09 15.24
N PHE A 29 -18.44 -14.40 15.09
CA PHE A 29 -17.30 -14.99 14.41
C PHE A 29 -17.22 -14.56 12.93
N SER A 30 -18.36 -14.55 12.23
CA SER A 30 -18.44 -14.05 10.86
C SER A 30 -18.05 -12.57 10.76
N CYS A 31 -18.53 -11.73 11.69
CA CYS A 31 -18.11 -10.33 11.77
C CYS A 31 -16.60 -10.20 11.96
N ALA A 32 -15.99 -10.99 12.84
CA ALA A 32 -14.55 -10.97 13.08
C ALA A 32 -13.76 -11.37 11.82
N LEU A 33 -14.21 -12.39 11.08
CA LEU A 33 -13.60 -12.80 9.81
C LEU A 33 -13.72 -11.71 8.74
N ILE A 34 -14.90 -11.10 8.59
CA ILE A 34 -15.11 -10.00 7.64
C ILE A 34 -14.21 -8.82 8.00
N PHE A 35 -14.15 -8.45 9.28
CA PHE A 35 -13.27 -7.38 9.75
C PHE A 35 -11.80 -7.63 9.43
N ASN A 36 -11.31 -8.84 9.70
CA ASN A 36 -9.93 -9.21 9.40
C ASN A 36 -9.67 -9.22 7.88
N SER A 37 -10.61 -9.67 7.08
CA SER A 37 -10.52 -9.66 5.61
C SER A 37 -10.50 -8.23 5.04
N LEU A 38 -11.37 -7.35 5.53
CA LEU A 38 -11.41 -5.94 5.12
C LEU A 38 -10.11 -5.23 5.52
N ARG A 39 -9.62 -5.51 6.72
CA ARG A 39 -8.36 -4.95 7.19
C ARG A 39 -7.17 -5.38 6.32
N SER A 40 -7.03 -6.68 6.06
CA SER A 40 -5.92 -7.20 5.26
C SER A 40 -6.01 -6.77 3.79
N GLY A 41 -7.23 -6.72 3.22
CA GLY A 41 -7.47 -6.22 1.87
C GLY A 41 -7.13 -4.72 1.74
N GLY A 42 -7.51 -3.91 2.73
CA GLY A 42 -7.17 -2.50 2.79
C GLY A 42 -5.66 -2.25 2.85
N GLU A 43 -4.94 -3.04 3.67
CA GLU A 43 -3.48 -2.95 3.77
C GLU A 43 -2.77 -3.33 2.45
N GLN A 44 -3.29 -4.32 1.74
CA GLN A 44 -2.73 -4.73 0.43
C GLN A 44 -2.99 -3.66 -0.65
N LEU A 45 -4.19 -3.10 -0.68
CA LEU A 45 -4.53 -2.04 -1.63
C LEU A 45 -3.67 -0.80 -1.40
N GLU A 46 -3.53 -0.37 -0.14
CA GLU A 46 -2.69 0.77 0.23
C GLU A 46 -1.21 0.56 -0.14
N ARG A 47 -0.67 -0.66 0.04
CA ARG A 47 0.69 -1.01 -0.40
C ARG A 47 0.83 -0.95 -1.92
N ALA A 48 -0.13 -1.50 -2.65
CA ALA A 48 -0.11 -1.49 -4.11
C ALA A 48 -0.22 -0.05 -4.67
N GLU A 49 -1.02 0.81 -4.04
CA GLU A 49 -1.15 2.22 -4.38
C GLU A 49 0.16 2.97 -4.12
N ARG A 50 0.77 2.79 -2.95
CA ARG A 50 2.09 3.36 -2.61
C ARG A 50 3.19 2.90 -3.57
N GLU A 51 3.22 1.62 -3.94
CA GLU A 51 4.18 1.10 -4.93
C GLU A 51 3.95 1.74 -6.30
N SER A 52 2.70 1.91 -6.72
CA SER A 52 2.34 2.58 -7.96
C SER A 52 2.80 4.04 -7.96
N ASP A 53 2.47 4.78 -6.91
CA ASP A 53 2.83 6.19 -6.75
C ASP A 53 4.36 6.38 -6.72
N THR A 54 5.06 5.52 -5.97
CA THR A 54 6.52 5.48 -5.94
C THR A 54 7.08 5.30 -7.34
N ARG A 55 6.57 4.32 -8.08
CA ARG A 55 7.05 4.01 -9.43
C ARG A 55 6.82 5.18 -10.40
N VAL A 56 5.64 5.77 -10.39
CA VAL A 56 5.31 6.91 -11.27
C VAL A 56 6.22 8.09 -10.98
N LEU A 57 6.40 8.46 -9.72
CA LEU A 57 7.23 9.58 -9.33
C LEU A 57 8.72 9.35 -9.66
N THR A 58 9.25 8.18 -9.33
CA THR A 58 10.65 7.84 -9.64
C THR A 58 10.90 7.79 -11.14
N GLN A 59 9.98 7.25 -11.94
CA GLN A 59 10.08 7.26 -13.39
C GLN A 59 10.07 8.68 -13.97
N GLN A 60 9.29 9.60 -13.43
CA GLN A 60 9.30 11.00 -13.86
C GLN A 60 10.63 11.69 -13.57
N LEU A 61 11.21 11.43 -12.39
CA LEU A 61 12.52 11.96 -12.02
C LEU A 61 13.63 11.37 -12.90
N ASP A 62 13.63 10.06 -13.07
CA ASP A 62 14.58 9.35 -13.92
C ASP A 62 14.50 9.80 -15.38
N ALA A 63 13.32 10.09 -15.90
CA ALA A 63 13.12 10.62 -17.26
C ALA A 63 13.81 11.98 -17.47
N ARG A 64 13.88 12.82 -16.42
CA ARG A 64 14.67 14.07 -16.48
C ARG A 64 16.15 13.80 -16.63
N PHE A 65 16.68 12.87 -15.84
CA PHE A 65 18.09 12.48 -15.92
C PHE A 65 18.42 11.79 -17.25
N GLN A 66 17.50 10.97 -17.78
CA GLN A 66 17.62 10.41 -19.13
C GLN A 66 17.68 11.50 -20.20
N THR A 67 16.88 12.56 -20.05
CA THR A 67 16.92 13.72 -20.96
C THR A 67 18.27 14.42 -20.92
N MET A 68 18.86 14.61 -19.72
CA MET A 68 20.20 15.18 -19.57
C MET A 68 21.26 14.27 -20.19
N TYR A 69 21.17 12.95 -19.96
CA TYR A 69 22.08 11.98 -20.57
C TYR A 69 22.00 11.99 -22.10
N ALA A 70 20.81 12.02 -22.66
CA ALA A 70 20.60 12.13 -24.11
C ALA A 70 21.16 13.47 -24.67
N ALA A 71 21.04 14.56 -23.89
CA ALA A 71 21.65 15.84 -24.25
C ALA A 71 23.19 15.74 -24.22
N CYS A 72 23.79 15.07 -23.23
CA CYS A 72 25.24 14.81 -23.20
C CYS A 72 25.70 14.08 -24.46
N GLN A 73 25.03 13.00 -24.83
CA GLN A 73 25.42 12.23 -26.02
C GLN A 73 25.33 13.08 -27.29
N ARG A 74 24.24 13.88 -27.44
CA ARG A 74 24.10 14.78 -28.59
C ARG A 74 25.22 15.84 -28.64
N MET A 75 25.49 16.50 -27.51
CA MET A 75 26.52 17.53 -27.44
C MET A 75 27.91 16.96 -27.66
N SER A 76 28.22 15.80 -27.08
CA SER A 76 29.54 15.16 -27.31
C SER A 76 29.76 14.71 -28.75
N SER A 77 28.72 14.55 -29.56
CA SER A 77 28.81 14.18 -30.98
C SER A 77 28.91 15.36 -31.93
N LEU A 78 28.86 16.60 -31.44
CA LEU A 78 28.93 17.79 -32.27
C LEU A 78 30.32 17.94 -32.93
N ARG A 79 30.34 18.27 -34.21
CA ARG A 79 31.60 18.39 -34.99
C ARG A 79 32.59 19.40 -34.40
N TRP A 80 32.10 20.53 -33.93
CA TRP A 80 32.95 21.55 -33.33
C TRP A 80 33.55 21.11 -32.00
N VAL A 81 32.86 20.30 -31.21
CA VAL A 81 33.38 19.72 -29.97
C VAL A 81 34.60 18.86 -30.27
N TRP A 82 34.49 18.00 -31.29
CA TRP A 82 35.63 17.15 -31.71
C TRP A 82 36.83 17.93 -32.24
N ARG A 83 36.55 19.07 -32.91
CA ARG A 83 37.66 19.98 -33.37
C ARG A 83 38.37 20.60 -32.19
N VAL A 84 37.64 21.11 -31.20
CA VAL A 84 38.25 21.68 -29.98
C VAL A 84 39.07 20.62 -29.25
N VAL A 85 38.50 19.40 -29.10
CA VAL A 85 39.21 18.26 -28.55
C VAL A 85 40.49 17.92 -29.29
N ALA A 86 40.50 18.09 -30.61
CA ALA A 86 41.70 17.91 -31.46
C ALA A 86 42.62 19.14 -31.46
N ASP A 87 42.45 20.05 -30.52
CA ASP A 87 43.23 21.30 -30.39
C ASP A 87 43.10 22.26 -31.60
N GLN A 88 42.00 22.11 -32.35
CA GLN A 88 41.63 22.98 -33.45
C GLN A 88 40.67 24.06 -32.96
N LEU A 89 41.17 25.11 -32.39
CA LEU A 89 40.36 26.19 -31.84
C LEU A 89 39.58 26.91 -32.97
N PRO A 90 38.30 27.18 -32.80
CA PRO A 90 37.48 27.88 -33.77
C PRO A 90 37.86 29.35 -33.84
N ASP A 91 37.65 29.97 -35.01
CA ASP A 91 37.81 31.42 -35.17
C ASP A 91 36.62 32.19 -34.52
N ALA A 92 36.72 33.51 -34.47
CA ALA A 92 35.74 34.37 -33.83
C ALA A 92 34.33 34.24 -34.44
N LEU A 93 34.23 33.96 -35.74
CA LEU A 93 32.95 33.78 -36.43
C LEU A 93 32.35 32.43 -36.10
N GLU A 94 33.14 31.38 -36.07
CA GLU A 94 32.70 30.04 -35.64
C GLU A 94 32.29 30.05 -34.16
N VAL A 95 33.01 30.72 -33.26
CA VAL A 95 32.65 30.90 -31.85
C VAL A 95 31.28 31.56 -31.75
N LYS A 96 31.03 32.64 -32.52
CA LYS A 96 29.72 33.30 -32.56
C LYS A 96 28.60 32.34 -32.99
N ASN A 97 28.85 31.53 -34.01
CA ASN A 97 27.89 30.55 -34.50
C ASN A 97 27.60 29.47 -33.43
N ILE A 98 28.66 28.94 -32.80
CA ILE A 98 28.51 27.96 -31.70
C ILE A 98 27.66 28.54 -30.58
N ILE A 99 27.92 29.75 -30.12
CA ILE A 99 27.15 30.40 -29.06
C ILE A 99 25.71 30.62 -29.49
N SER A 100 25.45 30.97 -30.74
CA SER A 100 24.10 31.16 -31.25
C SER A 100 23.28 29.85 -31.35
N GLU A 101 23.93 28.72 -31.46
CA GLU A 101 23.31 27.38 -31.48
C GLU A 101 23.04 26.84 -30.07
N PHE A 102 23.74 27.31 -29.04
CA PHE A 102 23.59 26.81 -27.66
C PHE A 102 22.14 26.84 -27.14
N PRO A 103 21.31 27.85 -27.39
CA PRO A 103 19.91 27.85 -27.00
C PRO A 103 19.11 26.64 -27.50
N TYR A 104 19.44 26.11 -28.69
CA TYR A 104 18.78 24.89 -29.20
C TYR A 104 19.05 23.65 -28.35
N TYR A 105 20.12 23.65 -27.56
CA TYR A 105 20.46 22.56 -26.64
C TYR A 105 19.90 22.77 -25.25
N SER A 106 19.61 24.02 -24.83
CA SER A 106 19.15 24.39 -23.49
C SER A 106 17.69 24.86 -23.47
N ASP A 107 17.22 25.53 -24.53
CA ASP A 107 15.89 26.10 -24.55
C ASP A 107 14.83 25.01 -24.84
N GLY A 108 13.78 25.01 -24.03
CA GLY A 108 12.70 24.04 -24.11
C GLY A 108 12.91 22.76 -23.29
N SER A 109 14.07 22.56 -22.67
CA SER A 109 14.23 21.49 -21.72
C SER A 109 13.59 21.85 -20.36
N THR A 110 12.71 20.99 -19.87
CA THR A 110 12.20 21.09 -18.49
C THR A 110 13.14 20.42 -17.48
N ALA A 111 14.18 19.75 -17.97
CA ALA A 111 15.08 18.98 -17.14
C ALA A 111 16.21 19.83 -16.51
N TYR A 112 16.67 20.88 -17.22
CA TYR A 112 17.75 21.75 -16.76
C TYR A 112 17.54 23.19 -17.26
N ASP A 113 18.15 24.15 -16.58
CA ASP A 113 18.03 25.59 -16.90
C ASP A 113 19.15 26.07 -17.81
N SER A 114 20.35 25.48 -17.69
CA SER A 114 21.49 25.78 -18.50
C SER A 114 22.45 24.59 -18.61
N VAL A 115 23.25 24.63 -19.66
CA VAL A 115 24.27 23.60 -19.89
C VAL A 115 25.58 24.31 -20.28
N CYS A 116 26.71 23.75 -19.86
CA CYS A 116 28.02 24.15 -20.32
C CYS A 116 28.84 22.92 -20.71
N ILE A 117 29.75 23.12 -21.65
CA ILE A 117 30.75 22.11 -22.04
C ILE A 117 32.09 22.61 -21.62
N ALA A 118 32.80 21.86 -20.77
CA ALA A 118 34.14 22.16 -20.33
C ALA A 118 35.15 21.25 -21.05
N PHE A 119 36.23 21.82 -21.44
CA PHE A 119 37.36 21.17 -22.08
C PHE A 119 38.59 21.31 -21.15
N PRO A 120 38.84 20.35 -20.26
CA PRO A 120 39.88 20.49 -19.24
C PRO A 120 41.29 20.65 -19.80
N GLU A 121 41.61 19.96 -20.91
CA GLU A 121 42.94 20.04 -21.51
C GLU A 121 43.20 21.41 -22.17
N GLN A 122 42.17 22.04 -22.76
CA GLN A 122 42.24 23.37 -23.38
C GLN A 122 41.95 24.50 -22.39
N GLN A 123 41.50 24.17 -21.17
CA GLN A 123 41.09 25.13 -20.15
C GLN A 123 40.01 26.12 -20.63
N ILE A 124 39.00 25.58 -21.36
CA ILE A 124 37.94 26.35 -21.98
C ILE A 124 36.58 25.84 -21.48
N ILE A 125 35.68 26.77 -21.22
CA ILE A 125 34.26 26.48 -20.97
C ILE A 125 33.41 27.22 -21.99
N VAL A 126 32.48 26.50 -22.60
CA VAL A 126 31.52 27.02 -23.58
C VAL A 126 30.11 26.88 -23.07
N ASN A 127 29.34 27.96 -23.10
CA ASN A 127 27.94 27.98 -22.72
C ASN A 127 27.16 28.99 -23.59
N ARG A 128 25.88 29.18 -23.29
CA ARG A 128 24.99 30.12 -24.01
C ARG A 128 25.42 31.59 -23.93
N TRP A 129 26.23 31.95 -22.92
CA TRP A 129 26.69 33.34 -22.73
C TRP A 129 27.99 33.63 -23.39
N GLY A 130 28.78 32.60 -23.68
CA GLY A 130 30.09 32.83 -24.28
C GLY A 130 31.01 31.63 -24.29
N TRP A 131 32.22 31.94 -24.75
CA TRP A 131 33.37 31.09 -24.79
C TRP A 131 34.40 31.70 -23.84
N PHE A 132 34.70 30.99 -22.75
CA PHE A 132 35.51 31.53 -21.64
C PHE A 132 36.74 30.66 -21.41
N SER A 133 37.85 31.31 -21.00
CA SER A 133 38.89 30.58 -20.27
C SER A 133 38.36 30.13 -18.90
N TYR A 134 38.96 29.12 -18.28
CA TYR A 134 38.58 28.72 -16.91
C TYR A 134 38.70 29.88 -15.93
N GLU A 135 39.80 30.70 -16.03
CA GLU A 135 39.99 31.84 -15.18
C GLU A 135 38.86 32.88 -15.30
N ASP A 136 38.46 33.21 -16.53
CA ASP A 136 37.40 34.18 -16.78
C ASP A 136 36.03 33.64 -16.34
N PHE A 137 35.79 32.37 -16.59
CA PHE A 137 34.54 31.72 -16.14
C PHE A 137 34.43 31.71 -14.63
N TYR A 138 35.46 31.34 -13.89
CA TYR A 138 35.47 31.32 -12.44
C TYR A 138 35.41 32.74 -11.83
N ARG A 139 35.92 33.74 -12.52
CA ARG A 139 35.75 35.14 -12.14
C ARG A 139 34.31 35.61 -12.34
N PHE A 140 33.69 35.18 -13.42
CA PHE A 140 32.26 35.48 -13.69
C PHE A 140 31.30 34.74 -12.72
N ALA A 141 31.63 33.55 -12.32
CA ALA A 141 30.88 32.72 -11.40
C ALA A 141 31.62 32.56 -10.06
N GLU A 142 31.76 33.68 -9.32
CA GLU A 142 32.54 33.76 -8.07
C GLU A 142 32.10 32.78 -7.00
N ASP A 143 30.82 32.42 -6.97
CA ASP A 143 30.22 31.55 -5.96
C ASP A 143 30.42 30.04 -6.23
N ILE A 144 31.17 29.63 -7.25
CA ILE A 144 31.40 28.19 -7.50
C ILE A 144 32.39 27.65 -6.46
N PRO A 145 31.99 26.64 -5.67
CA PRO A 145 32.83 25.99 -4.67
C PRO A 145 34.14 25.45 -5.29
N GLN A 146 35.21 25.45 -4.49
CA GLN A 146 36.50 24.91 -4.93
C GLN A 146 36.43 23.45 -5.31
N SER A 147 35.60 22.64 -4.62
CA SER A 147 35.37 21.23 -4.93
C SER A 147 34.87 21.00 -6.36
N ILE A 148 34.03 21.90 -6.88
CA ILE A 148 33.55 21.85 -8.26
C ILE A 148 34.61 22.24 -9.24
N ARG A 149 35.41 23.29 -8.94
CA ARG A 149 36.54 23.68 -9.77
C ARG A 149 37.52 22.52 -9.89
N ASP A 150 37.89 21.91 -8.78
CA ASP A 150 38.77 20.74 -8.74
C ASP A 150 38.16 19.54 -9.53
N SER A 151 36.87 19.38 -9.51
CA SER A 151 36.18 18.32 -10.27
C SER A 151 36.20 18.56 -11.78
N ILE A 152 36.17 19.84 -12.21
CA ILE A 152 36.34 20.23 -13.62
C ILE A 152 37.78 20.06 -14.05
N ASP A 153 38.73 20.47 -13.22
CA ASP A 153 40.19 20.46 -13.54
C ASP A 153 40.75 19.02 -13.52
N ALA A 154 40.29 18.18 -12.59
CA ALA A 154 40.73 16.79 -12.45
C ALA A 154 39.52 15.82 -12.54
N PRO A 155 39.05 15.54 -13.75
CA PRO A 155 37.87 14.70 -13.91
C PRO A 155 38.06 13.31 -13.32
N SER A 156 37.15 12.95 -12.42
CA SER A 156 37.07 11.61 -11.84
C SER A 156 36.68 10.55 -12.88
N SER A 157 36.64 9.30 -12.49
CA SER A 157 36.41 8.15 -13.37
C SER A 157 35.20 8.31 -14.31
N LEU A 158 35.32 7.74 -15.51
CA LEU A 158 34.31 7.68 -16.56
C LEU A 158 32.94 7.29 -16.05
N GLY A 159 31.91 8.04 -16.46
CA GLY A 159 30.51 7.70 -16.21
C GLY A 159 30.00 8.06 -14.81
N THR A 160 30.82 8.62 -13.94
CA THR A 160 30.35 9.15 -12.66
C THR A 160 29.60 10.46 -12.87
N VAL A 161 28.39 10.51 -12.40
CA VAL A 161 27.63 11.76 -12.27
C VAL A 161 27.93 12.32 -10.91
N GLN A 162 28.54 13.51 -10.87
CA GLN A 162 28.69 14.26 -9.63
C GLN A 162 27.62 15.35 -9.59
N ALA A 163 27.03 15.55 -8.44
CA ALA A 163 26.05 16.60 -8.27
C ALA A 163 26.25 17.28 -6.93
N GLU A 164 26.40 18.61 -6.98
CA GLU A 164 26.60 19.45 -5.82
C GLU A 164 25.71 20.68 -5.90
N PRO A 165 25.14 21.13 -4.75
CA PRO A 165 24.43 22.40 -4.71
C PRO A 165 25.43 23.57 -4.80
N VAL A 166 25.16 24.51 -5.70
CA VAL A 166 25.97 25.73 -5.88
C VAL A 166 25.08 26.95 -5.83
N ARG A 167 25.68 28.08 -5.47
CA ARG A 167 25.06 29.38 -5.51
C ARG A 167 25.68 30.20 -6.62
N ILE A 168 24.86 30.65 -7.59
CA ILE A 168 25.31 31.49 -8.70
C ILE A 168 24.42 32.70 -8.74
N GLN A 169 24.96 33.90 -8.62
CA GLN A 169 24.25 35.18 -8.63
C GLN A 169 23.06 35.21 -7.65
N GLY A 170 23.26 34.65 -6.45
CA GLY A 170 22.24 34.61 -5.40
C GLY A 170 21.15 33.52 -5.56
N ALA A 171 21.11 32.81 -6.68
CA ALA A 171 20.20 31.69 -6.90
C ALA A 171 20.89 30.34 -6.62
N SER A 172 20.16 29.40 -6.06
CA SER A 172 20.66 28.04 -5.77
C SER A 172 20.41 27.13 -6.95
N TYR A 173 21.47 26.50 -7.44
CA TYR A 173 21.45 25.54 -8.52
C TYR A 173 22.00 24.20 -8.04
N LEU A 174 21.51 23.13 -8.65
CA LEU A 174 22.16 21.84 -8.61
C LEU A 174 23.10 21.76 -9.82
N TRP A 175 24.40 21.62 -9.54
CA TRP A 175 25.43 21.40 -10.53
C TRP A 175 25.56 19.91 -10.78
N ILE A 176 25.28 19.46 -12.00
CA ILE A 176 25.37 18.05 -12.38
C ILE A 176 26.47 17.94 -13.44
N LEU A 177 27.54 17.28 -13.09
CA LEU A 177 28.70 17.09 -13.96
C LEU A 177 28.69 15.65 -14.50
N GLN A 178 28.78 15.52 -15.81
CA GLN A 178 28.97 14.25 -16.48
C GLN A 178 30.24 14.25 -17.33
N THR A 179 31.19 13.37 -17.02
CA THR A 179 32.40 13.17 -17.79
C THR A 179 32.14 12.23 -18.95
N MET A 180 32.40 12.70 -20.15
CA MET A 180 32.32 11.94 -21.39
C MET A 180 33.69 11.62 -21.94
N ASN A 181 33.88 10.37 -22.36
CA ASN A 181 35.11 9.97 -23.05
C ASN A 181 34.88 9.98 -24.56
N THR A 182 35.74 10.66 -25.29
CA THR A 182 35.67 10.77 -26.73
C THR A 182 36.55 9.73 -27.45
N GLY A 183 36.86 8.62 -26.77
CA GLY A 183 37.52 7.45 -27.37
C GLY A 183 39.03 7.37 -27.23
N MET A 184 39.79 8.42 -27.37
CA MET A 184 41.26 8.37 -27.31
C MET A 184 41.90 9.59 -26.61
N LYS A 185 41.33 10.13 -25.54
CA LYS A 185 41.75 11.43 -25.00
C LYS A 185 41.41 12.59 -25.95
N PRO A 186 40.94 13.68 -25.55
CA PRO A 186 40.70 14.23 -24.24
C PRO A 186 39.28 14.01 -23.77
N ARG A 187 39.09 14.15 -22.46
CA ARG A 187 37.79 14.09 -21.79
C ARG A 187 37.09 15.42 -21.95
N ILE A 188 35.82 15.39 -22.28
CA ILE A 188 34.97 16.57 -22.17
C ILE A 188 34.07 16.38 -20.95
N GLN A 189 33.69 17.47 -20.35
CA GLN A 189 32.76 17.47 -19.24
C GLN A 189 31.56 18.30 -19.63
N ILE A 190 30.38 17.74 -19.46
CA ILE A 190 29.14 18.43 -19.70
C ILE A 190 28.48 18.68 -18.33
N VAL A 191 28.21 19.93 -18.10
CA VAL A 191 27.67 20.42 -16.83
C VAL A 191 26.27 20.95 -17.05
N PHE A 192 25.33 20.42 -16.31
CA PHE A 192 23.98 20.95 -16.25
C PHE A 192 23.78 21.76 -14.98
N LEU A 193 23.12 22.89 -15.14
CA LEU A 193 22.64 23.71 -14.03
C LEU A 193 21.13 23.55 -13.94
N VAL A 194 20.68 23.06 -12.78
CA VAL A 194 19.27 22.87 -12.47
C VAL A 194 18.91 23.79 -11.32
N ASN A 195 17.99 24.72 -11.52
CA ASN A 195 17.54 25.60 -10.45
C ASN A 195 16.79 24.79 -9.38
N ILE A 196 17.34 24.73 -8.17
CA ILE A 196 16.81 23.92 -7.06
C ILE A 196 15.39 24.33 -6.70
N THR A 197 15.09 25.63 -6.72
CA THR A 197 13.74 26.12 -6.38
C THR A 197 12.72 25.67 -7.42
N ARG A 198 13.04 25.76 -8.71
CA ARG A 198 12.17 25.27 -9.79
C ARG A 198 12.02 23.76 -9.75
N LEU A 199 13.10 23.04 -9.50
CA LEU A 199 13.07 21.58 -9.37
C LEU A 199 12.17 21.17 -8.21
N ARG A 200 12.37 21.77 -7.03
CA ARG A 200 11.50 21.55 -5.85
C ARG A 200 10.04 21.81 -6.17
N GLN A 201 9.70 22.97 -6.70
CA GLN A 201 8.32 23.31 -7.05
C GLN A 201 7.71 22.36 -8.07
N SER A 202 8.52 21.88 -9.02
CA SER A 202 8.08 20.91 -10.00
C SER A 202 7.80 19.55 -9.37
N ILE A 203 8.64 19.13 -8.42
CA ILE A 203 8.43 17.90 -7.66
C ILE A 203 7.19 18.04 -6.77
N GLU A 204 7.06 19.14 -6.02
CA GLU A 204 5.90 19.42 -5.16
C GLU A 204 4.56 19.34 -5.91
N ARG A 205 4.53 19.83 -7.16
CA ARG A 205 3.33 19.75 -8.02
C ARG A 205 3.07 18.35 -8.57
N ALA A 206 4.09 17.53 -8.66
CA ALA A 206 4.02 16.16 -9.18
C ALA A 206 3.84 15.12 -8.08
N LEU A 207 3.91 15.53 -6.79
CA LEU A 207 3.71 14.62 -5.66
C LEU A 207 2.28 14.05 -5.71
N PRO A 208 2.13 12.72 -5.72
CA PRO A 208 0.84 12.08 -5.54
C PRO A 208 0.24 12.41 -4.17
N ASP A 209 -1.07 12.39 -4.05
CA ASP A 209 -1.77 12.66 -2.77
C ASP A 209 -1.35 11.71 -1.65
N GLY A 210 -0.88 10.51 -2.00
CA GLY A 210 -0.38 9.50 -1.06
C GLY A 210 1.05 9.75 -0.55
N VAL A 211 1.79 10.75 -1.07
CA VAL A 211 3.18 11.02 -0.69
C VAL A 211 3.30 12.34 0.06
N ALA A 212 3.81 12.31 1.28
CA ALA A 212 3.98 13.51 2.11
C ALA A 212 5.21 14.33 1.73
N ALA A 213 6.33 13.66 1.40
CA ALA A 213 7.59 14.30 1.02
C ALA A 213 8.47 13.34 0.23
N ILE A 214 9.44 13.91 -0.47
CA ILE A 214 10.52 13.18 -1.12
C ILE A 214 11.85 13.90 -0.89
N ASP A 215 12.87 13.12 -0.55
CA ASP A 215 14.26 13.55 -0.53
C ASP A 215 15.03 12.85 -1.65
N ILE A 216 15.81 13.60 -2.37
CA ILE A 216 16.80 13.09 -3.32
C ILE A 216 18.14 13.07 -2.61
N LEU A 217 18.74 11.89 -2.47
CA LEU A 217 19.98 11.65 -1.76
C LEU A 217 21.11 11.35 -2.76
N ASP A 218 22.30 11.84 -2.49
CA ASP A 218 23.52 11.47 -3.21
C ASP A 218 24.09 10.13 -2.73
N ALA A 219 25.23 9.73 -3.31
CA ALA A 219 25.92 8.49 -2.94
C ALA A 219 26.44 8.49 -1.48
N ASN A 220 26.55 9.66 -0.84
CA ASN A 220 27.03 9.84 0.53
C ASN A 220 25.91 10.08 1.53
N ASP A 221 24.64 9.85 1.12
CA ASP A 221 23.43 10.10 1.91
C ASP A 221 23.16 11.58 2.23
N ASN A 222 23.78 12.51 1.52
CA ASN A 222 23.44 13.90 1.68
C ASN A 222 22.16 14.23 0.91
N ILE A 223 21.30 15.04 1.53
CA ILE A 223 20.07 15.52 0.89
C ILE A 223 20.43 16.59 -0.13
N VAL A 224 20.25 16.27 -1.40
CA VAL A 224 20.49 17.19 -2.54
C VAL A 224 19.28 18.09 -2.75
N VAL A 225 18.09 17.51 -2.75
CA VAL A 225 16.81 18.23 -2.89
C VAL A 225 15.78 17.60 -1.97
N SER A 226 15.02 18.43 -1.28
CA SER A 226 13.88 18.00 -0.47
C SER A 226 12.62 18.75 -0.91
N ALA A 227 11.54 18.01 -1.13
CA ALA A 227 10.24 18.56 -1.48
C ALA A 227 9.15 17.90 -0.61
N ALA A 228 8.24 18.72 -0.06
CA ALA A 228 7.23 18.25 0.87
C ALA A 228 5.85 18.86 0.56
N SER A 229 4.80 18.07 0.73
CA SER A 229 3.40 18.51 0.60
C SER A 229 2.85 19.17 1.87
N GLY A 230 3.63 19.22 2.97
CA GLY A 230 3.22 19.75 4.26
C GLY A 230 2.51 18.75 5.20
N ALA A 231 2.27 17.52 4.76
CA ALA A 231 1.71 16.46 5.60
C ALA A 231 2.78 15.87 6.54
N ALA A 232 2.36 15.46 7.75
CA ALA A 232 3.27 14.81 8.70
C ALA A 232 3.65 13.40 8.21
N ALA A 233 4.93 13.19 7.97
CA ALA A 233 5.49 11.92 7.52
C ALA A 233 5.74 10.95 8.68
N GLN A 234 5.41 9.67 8.51
CA GLN A 234 5.65 8.64 9.54
C GLN A 234 6.37 7.39 9.01
N GLU A 235 6.21 7.07 7.76
CA GLU A 235 6.85 5.92 7.12
C GLU A 235 7.69 6.39 5.95
N SER A 236 8.83 5.76 5.70
CA SER A 236 9.68 6.07 4.55
C SER A 236 9.99 4.81 3.75
N ALA A 237 10.11 4.97 2.42
CA ALA A 237 10.60 3.96 1.51
C ALA A 237 11.75 4.53 0.70
N GLU A 238 12.78 3.72 0.44
CA GLU A 238 13.92 4.11 -0.38
C GLU A 238 13.91 3.33 -1.69
N VAL A 239 14.18 4.06 -2.78
CA VAL A 239 14.28 3.50 -4.13
C VAL A 239 15.55 4.03 -4.78
N SER A 240 16.30 3.14 -5.44
CA SER A 240 17.48 3.53 -6.20
C SER A 240 17.11 4.40 -7.39
N ALA A 241 17.84 5.49 -7.61
CA ALA A 241 17.68 6.33 -8.77
C ALA A 241 18.43 5.75 -10.00
N LEU A 242 18.09 6.25 -11.18
CA LEU A 242 18.81 5.92 -12.42
C LEU A 242 20.30 6.36 -12.35
N ILE A 243 20.57 7.46 -11.65
CA ILE A 243 21.95 7.91 -11.41
C ILE A 243 22.60 6.97 -10.40
N SER A 244 23.70 6.36 -10.78
CA SER A 244 24.42 5.41 -9.93
C SER A 244 24.80 6.03 -8.58
N GLY A 245 24.39 5.37 -7.52
CA GLY A 245 24.64 5.80 -6.14
C GLY A 245 23.60 6.76 -5.56
N TRP A 246 22.71 7.32 -6.37
CA TRP A 246 21.64 8.19 -5.86
C TRP A 246 20.45 7.37 -5.40
N ARG A 247 19.67 7.93 -4.45
CA ARG A 247 18.47 7.31 -3.91
C ARG A 247 17.36 8.33 -3.75
N TYR A 248 16.11 7.86 -3.94
CA TYR A 248 14.91 8.60 -3.62
C TYR A 248 14.37 8.05 -2.30
N ARG A 249 14.21 8.90 -1.30
CA ARG A 249 13.54 8.57 -0.03
C ARG A 249 12.19 9.24 -0.02
N LEU A 250 11.13 8.43 -0.13
CA LEU A 250 9.75 8.88 -0.12
C LEU A 250 9.17 8.73 1.28
N TYR A 251 8.41 9.71 1.69
CA TYR A 251 7.74 9.74 2.98
C TYR A 251 6.24 9.68 2.78
N TYR A 252 5.57 8.82 3.54
CA TYR A 252 4.14 8.61 3.47
C TYR A 252 3.47 9.13 4.75
N PRO A 253 2.31 9.80 4.64
CA PRO A 253 1.53 10.16 5.80
C PRO A 253 0.97 8.87 6.42
N LYS A 254 0.78 8.88 7.73
CA LYS A 254 -0.01 7.83 8.37
C LYS A 254 -1.46 8.06 7.98
N ALA A 255 -1.98 7.21 7.12
CA ALA A 255 -3.41 7.25 6.83
C ALA A 255 -4.19 6.99 8.12
N PRO A 256 -5.06 7.89 8.57
CA PRO A 256 -6.00 7.57 9.63
C PRO A 256 -6.92 6.48 9.05
N ARG A 257 -6.79 5.25 9.55
CA ARG A 257 -7.67 4.13 9.17
C ARG A 257 -9.06 4.38 9.75
N VAL A 258 -9.78 5.28 9.16
CA VAL A 258 -11.20 5.47 9.44
C VAL A 258 -11.94 4.50 8.51
N LEU A 259 -12.53 3.46 9.11
CA LEU A 259 -13.48 2.60 8.41
C LEU A 259 -14.51 3.51 7.72
N THR A 260 -14.65 3.37 6.42
CA THR A 260 -15.67 4.11 5.69
C THR A 260 -17.05 3.69 6.21
N SER A 261 -18.04 4.59 6.14
CA SER A 261 -19.40 4.28 6.57
C SER A 261 -19.96 3.03 5.89
N GLY A 262 -19.55 2.77 4.63
CA GLY A 262 -19.92 1.57 3.89
C GLY A 262 -19.31 0.29 4.47
N GLU A 263 -18.01 0.31 4.82
CA GLU A 263 -17.33 -0.83 5.44
C GLU A 263 -17.91 -1.16 6.81
N LEU A 264 -18.28 -0.15 7.59
CA LEU A 264 -18.92 -0.31 8.89
C LEU A 264 -20.31 -0.97 8.75
N ILE A 265 -21.08 -0.60 7.73
CA ILE A 265 -22.37 -1.25 7.43
C ILE A 265 -22.16 -2.71 7.06
N VAL A 266 -21.23 -3.03 6.17
CA VAL A 266 -20.92 -4.40 5.75
C VAL A 266 -20.46 -5.25 6.93
N PHE A 267 -19.66 -4.69 7.83
CA PHE A 267 -19.20 -5.34 9.05
C PHE A 267 -20.35 -5.64 10.01
N LEU A 268 -21.27 -4.69 10.23
CA LEU A 268 -22.39 -4.84 11.17
C LEU A 268 -23.57 -5.64 10.61
N LEU A 269 -23.68 -5.78 9.30
CA LEU A 269 -24.82 -6.41 8.63
C LEU A 269 -25.12 -7.83 9.14
N PRO A 270 -24.16 -8.78 9.25
CA PRO A 270 -24.43 -10.12 9.74
C PRO A 270 -24.87 -10.14 11.21
N PHE A 271 -24.34 -9.23 12.03
CA PHE A 271 -24.76 -9.10 13.43
C PHE A 271 -26.19 -8.57 13.54
N LEU A 272 -26.54 -7.53 12.78
CA LEU A 272 -27.90 -7.00 12.72
C LEU A 272 -28.89 -8.05 12.18
N ALA A 273 -28.50 -8.78 11.15
CA ALA A 273 -29.29 -9.87 10.61
C ALA A 273 -29.55 -10.98 11.65
N ALA A 274 -28.53 -11.39 12.40
CA ALA A 274 -28.68 -12.38 13.48
C ALA A 274 -29.57 -11.86 14.61
N LEU A 275 -29.49 -10.60 14.92
CA LEU A 275 -30.31 -9.98 15.98
C LEU A 275 -31.78 -9.84 15.58
N LEU A 276 -32.04 -9.51 14.30
CA LEU A 276 -33.40 -9.39 13.77
C LEU A 276 -34.04 -10.75 13.47
N PHE A 277 -33.36 -11.64 12.79
CA PHE A 277 -33.87 -12.91 12.32
C PHE A 277 -33.57 -14.09 13.25
N GLY A 278 -32.53 -13.99 14.07
CA GLY A 278 -32.07 -15.02 15.00
C GLY A 278 -33.21 -15.52 15.93
N PRO A 279 -33.98 -14.63 16.58
CA PRO A 279 -35.14 -15.06 17.41
C PRO A 279 -36.17 -15.84 16.63
N PHE A 280 -36.48 -15.46 15.38
CA PHE A 280 -37.45 -16.15 14.55
C PHE A 280 -36.96 -17.54 14.13
N ILE A 281 -35.70 -17.66 13.72
CA ILE A 281 -35.05 -18.90 13.33
C ILE A 281 -34.97 -19.85 14.54
N SER A 282 -34.46 -19.34 15.69
CA SER A 282 -34.37 -20.12 16.93
C SER A 282 -35.74 -20.61 17.41
N TYR A 283 -36.77 -19.75 17.29
CA TYR A 283 -38.13 -20.13 17.59
C TYR A 283 -38.65 -21.23 16.68
N GLY A 284 -38.41 -21.12 15.36
CA GLY A 284 -38.77 -22.13 14.37
C GLY A 284 -38.09 -23.47 14.66
N LEU A 285 -36.80 -23.49 14.87
CA LEU A 285 -36.00 -24.67 15.18
C LEU A 285 -36.44 -25.33 16.49
N THR A 286 -36.59 -24.53 17.55
CA THR A 286 -37.07 -25.02 18.83
C THR A 286 -38.51 -25.61 18.72
N SER A 287 -39.39 -24.93 17.98
CA SER A 287 -40.77 -25.42 17.75
C SER A 287 -40.77 -26.72 16.95
N PHE A 288 -39.88 -26.87 15.97
CA PHE A 288 -39.73 -28.09 15.19
C PHE A 288 -39.18 -29.24 16.05
N SER A 289 -38.14 -29.01 16.82
CA SER A 289 -37.51 -29.99 17.70
C SER A 289 -38.47 -30.41 18.85
N TYR A 290 -39.34 -29.51 19.30
CA TYR A 290 -40.28 -29.79 20.38
C TYR A 290 -41.57 -30.47 19.91
N ARG A 291 -41.92 -30.45 18.62
CA ARG A 291 -43.13 -31.10 18.04
C ARG A 291 -43.25 -32.59 18.36
N PRO A 292 -42.17 -33.42 18.23
CA PRO A 292 -42.25 -34.85 18.58
C PRO A 292 -42.60 -35.09 20.04
N VAL A 293 -41.98 -34.35 20.94
CA VAL A 293 -42.19 -34.43 22.39
C VAL A 293 -43.65 -34.13 22.73
N ARG A 294 -44.22 -33.07 22.16
CA ARG A 294 -45.62 -32.70 22.34
C ARG A 294 -46.59 -33.73 21.76
N LYS A 295 -46.20 -34.41 20.67
CA LYS A 295 -47.02 -35.51 20.12
C LYS A 295 -47.02 -36.73 21.04
N LEU A 296 -45.90 -37.04 21.69
CA LEU A 296 -45.82 -38.14 22.66
C LEU A 296 -46.64 -37.83 23.90
N LEU A 297 -46.50 -36.66 24.49
CA LEU A 297 -47.26 -36.21 25.64
C LEU A 297 -48.80 -36.29 25.41
N LYS A 298 -49.27 -35.92 24.22
CA LYS A 298 -50.67 -36.01 23.86
C LYS A 298 -51.23 -37.45 23.73
N LYS A 299 -50.33 -38.42 23.51
CA LYS A 299 -50.75 -39.86 23.40
C LYS A 299 -50.70 -40.57 24.72
N LEU A 300 -50.20 -39.98 25.79
CA LEU A 300 -50.20 -40.56 27.13
C LEU A 300 -51.54 -40.46 27.77
N PRO A 301 -52.09 -41.56 28.37
CA PRO A 301 -53.30 -41.52 29.10
C PRO A 301 -53.19 -40.59 30.31
N GLY A 302 -53.97 -39.53 30.36
CA GLY A 302 -53.90 -38.47 31.37
C GLY A 302 -53.13 -37.24 30.97
N GLY A 303 -52.50 -37.22 29.78
CA GLY A 303 -51.63 -36.11 29.30
C GLY A 303 -52.38 -34.88 28.75
N ALA A 304 -53.74 -34.79 28.98
CA ALA A 304 -54.51 -33.64 28.49
C ALA A 304 -54.67 -32.51 29.53
N SER A 305 -54.07 -32.61 30.72
CA SER A 305 -54.16 -31.54 31.71
C SER A 305 -53.05 -30.53 31.42
N ASP A 306 -53.43 -29.26 31.23
CA ASP A 306 -52.56 -28.09 31.02
C ASP A 306 -51.58 -27.79 32.21
N ASP A 307 -51.49 -28.67 33.17
CA ASP A 307 -50.84 -28.48 34.47
C ASP A 307 -49.38 -28.98 34.53
N TYR A 308 -48.89 -29.64 33.48
CA TYR A 308 -47.49 -30.11 33.42
C TYR A 308 -46.55 -29.00 32.92
N ARG A 309 -46.45 -27.93 33.71
CA ARG A 309 -45.48 -26.84 33.44
C ARG A 309 -44.09 -27.24 33.91
N GLY A 310 -43.24 -27.67 33.00
CA GLY A 310 -41.79 -27.77 33.25
C GLY A 310 -41.26 -29.18 33.52
N GLU A 311 -42.13 -30.22 33.62
CA GLU A 311 -41.73 -31.59 33.90
C GLU A 311 -42.06 -32.59 32.79
N GLU A 312 -42.14 -32.10 31.52
CA GLU A 312 -42.62 -32.93 30.40
C GLU A 312 -41.73 -34.18 30.18
N TYR A 313 -40.42 -34.08 30.36
CA TYR A 313 -39.53 -35.24 30.25
C TYR A 313 -39.66 -36.18 31.45
N ALA A 314 -39.80 -35.66 32.66
CA ALA A 314 -40.00 -36.45 33.85
C ALA A 314 -41.33 -37.25 33.80
N VAL A 315 -42.37 -36.69 33.19
CA VAL A 315 -43.63 -37.38 32.94
C VAL A 315 -43.47 -38.53 31.95
N ILE A 316 -42.73 -38.31 30.85
CA ILE A 316 -42.42 -39.35 29.86
C ILE A 316 -41.57 -40.44 30.50
N GLU A 317 -40.57 -40.09 31.29
CA GLU A 317 -39.67 -41.02 31.97
C GLU A 317 -40.43 -41.88 32.96
N ARG A 318 -41.27 -41.27 33.82
CA ARG A 318 -42.11 -41.98 34.76
C ARG A 318 -43.05 -42.96 34.08
N TYR A 319 -43.70 -42.52 32.97
CA TYR A 319 -44.58 -43.38 32.19
C TYR A 319 -43.83 -44.54 31.54
N MET A 320 -42.61 -44.31 31.01
CA MET A 320 -41.80 -45.39 30.47
C MET A 320 -41.35 -46.38 31.55
N GLU A 321 -41.03 -45.90 32.76
CA GLU A 321 -40.72 -46.75 33.90
C GLU A 321 -41.90 -47.60 34.32
N ASP A 322 -43.10 -46.99 34.41
CA ASP A 322 -44.32 -47.69 34.75
C ASP A 322 -44.69 -48.74 33.69
N MET A 323 -44.59 -48.39 32.40
CA MET A 323 -44.79 -49.33 31.28
C MET A 323 -43.75 -50.47 31.29
N SER A 324 -42.51 -50.18 31.65
CA SER A 324 -41.46 -51.20 31.79
C SER A 324 -41.75 -52.14 32.94
N ARG A 325 -42.25 -51.63 34.09
CA ARG A 325 -42.69 -52.47 35.26
C ARG A 325 -43.89 -53.34 34.93
N ASP A 326 -44.89 -52.75 34.25
CA ASP A 326 -46.04 -53.49 33.83
C ASP A 326 -45.73 -54.59 32.83
N ASN A 327 -44.78 -54.32 31.90
CA ASN A 327 -44.32 -55.28 30.90
C ASN A 327 -43.52 -56.42 31.57
N CYS A 328 -42.71 -56.12 32.58
CA CYS A 328 -42.06 -57.12 33.39
C CYS A 328 -43.02 -57.97 34.20
N ALA A 329 -44.00 -57.33 34.86
CA ALA A 329 -45.03 -58.05 35.61
C ALA A 329 -45.89 -58.95 34.71
N MET A 330 -46.24 -58.49 33.49
CA MET A 330 -46.96 -59.26 32.52
C MET A 330 -46.14 -60.44 31.98
N LYS A 331 -44.89 -60.27 31.73
CA LYS A 331 -43.98 -61.38 31.35
C LYS A 331 -43.80 -62.40 32.44
N GLN A 332 -43.81 -61.97 33.71
CA GLN A 332 -43.72 -62.88 34.86
C GLN A 332 -44.97 -63.68 34.99
N LYS A 333 -46.18 -63.06 34.88
CA LYS A 333 -47.43 -63.76 34.87
C LYS A 333 -47.58 -64.74 33.70
N LEU A 334 -47.11 -64.34 32.48
CA LEU A 334 -47.08 -65.22 31.32
C LEU A 334 -46.17 -66.43 31.54
N SER A 335 -45.00 -66.25 32.19
CA SER A 335 -44.10 -67.35 32.52
C SER A 335 -44.73 -68.32 33.57
N GLU A 336 -45.43 -67.78 34.57
CA GLU A 336 -46.15 -68.56 35.53
C GLU A 336 -47.33 -69.39 34.88
N TYR A 337 -48.13 -68.72 34.04
CA TYR A 337 -49.18 -69.43 33.28
C TYR A 337 -48.56 -70.53 32.38
N ARG A 338 -47.43 -70.32 31.79
CA ARG A 338 -46.77 -71.33 30.94
C ARG A 338 -46.24 -72.50 31.76
N SER A 339 -45.77 -72.28 33.00
CA SER A 339 -45.34 -73.34 33.92
C SER A 339 -46.47 -74.14 34.40
N TYR A 340 -47.64 -73.52 34.67
CA TYR A 340 -48.90 -74.26 35.06
C TYR A 340 -49.43 -75.12 33.93
N THR A 341 -49.37 -74.67 32.64
CA THR A 341 -49.80 -75.43 31.50
C THR A 341 -48.91 -76.63 31.20
N VAL A 342 -47.62 -76.53 31.41
CA VAL A 342 -46.67 -77.62 31.19
C VAL A 342 -46.75 -78.67 32.31
N ASN A 343 -46.97 -78.29 33.54
CA ASN A 343 -47.09 -79.21 34.69
C ASN A 343 -48.46 -79.86 34.81
N GLY A 344 -49.51 -79.40 34.09
CA GLY A 344 -50.82 -79.97 34.04
C GLY A 344 -51.08 -80.98 32.91
N LEU A 345 -50.05 -81.21 32.04
CA LEU A 345 -50.12 -82.16 30.94
C LEU A 345 -49.14 -83.36 31.12
N LEU A 346 -48.57 -83.57 32.29
CA LEU A 346 -47.87 -84.75 32.79
C LEU A 346 -48.76 -85.41 33.85
#